data_2ed31258bd47f5406b76d3760f17fd5a
#
_entry.id   2ed31258bd47f5406b76d3760f17fd5a
#
_cell.length_a   1.000
_cell.length_b   1.000
_cell.length_c   1.000
_cell.angle_alpha   90.00
_cell.angle_beta   90.00
_cell.angle_gamma   90.00
#
_symmetry.space_group_name_H-M   'P 1'
#
loop_
_entity.id
_entity.type
_entity.pdbx_description
1 polymer ?
#
loop_
_entity_poly.entity_id
_entity_poly.type
_entity_poly.pdbx_seq_one_letter_code
_entity_poly.pdbx_strand_id
1 'polypeptide(L)'
;GSQITGVQAPPLALELNTSPVPVPNSVLPQNSTNSPILNRDRAEEVIRTWLSSKAQALGPEHRIEALNAILTDPLLASWQYRARVFKQNNSYQQFRHSVSIESLSYPADNPNEGEITATVREVAKLYRNGQPIQSESYDSTLKVRYDVVRKNQSWRIQEIAVLEQ
;
A
#
# COMPACT_ATOMS: atom_id res chain seq x y z
N GLY A 1 4.62 -14.20 13.43
CA GLY A 1 4.52 -14.04 12.85
C GLY A 1 4.40 -13.88 12.41
N SER A 2 4.40 -13.90 12.49
CA SER A 2 4.24 -13.60 11.92
C SER A 2 4.12 -13.27 11.36
N GLN A 3 4.16 -13.34 11.42
CA GLN A 3 4.06 -12.92 10.83
C GLN A 3 3.80 -12.57 10.18
N ILE A 4 3.73 -12.72 10.19
CA ILE A 4 3.47 -12.28 9.58
C ILE A 4 3.29 -11.92 9.07
N THR A 5 3.30 -12.13 9.12
CA THR A 5 3.06 -11.66 8.64
C THR A 5 3.00 -11.18 8.08
N GLY A 6 3.15 -11.18 8.00
CA GLY A 6 2.95 -10.67 7.40
C GLY A 6 2.85 -10.23 6.92
N VAL A 7 2.79 -10.19 6.81
CA VAL A 7 2.51 -9.80 6.28
C VAL A 7 2.31 -9.17 5.97
N GLN A 8 2.35 -8.81 6.17
CA GLN A 8 2.14 -8.13 5.97
C GLN A 8 2.21 -7.21 5.87
N ALA A 9 2.45 -6.64 5.93
CA ALA A 9 2.53 -5.91 5.91
C ALA A 9 2.68 -4.90 6.17
N PRO A 10 2.97 -4.26 6.17
CA PRO A 10 3.07 -3.32 6.62
C PRO A 10 3.04 -2.12 6.30
N PRO A 11 3.19 -1.35 6.35
CA PRO A 11 3.26 -0.30 6.23
C PRO A 11 3.12 0.81 6.23
N LEU A 12 3.22 1.72 6.31
CA LEU A 12 3.21 2.67 6.30
C LEU A 12 3.01 3.86 6.24
N ALA A 13 3.14 4.82 6.55
CA ALA A 13 2.78 5.91 6.57
C ALA A 13 3.33 6.79 5.82
N LEU A 14 3.49 7.30 5.59
CA LEU A 14 3.84 7.97 4.87
C LEU A 14 4.50 9.05 4.98
N GLU A 15 5.27 9.22 4.94
CA GLU A 15 5.92 10.16 5.01
C GLU A 15 6.32 10.53 3.86
N LEU A 16 6.22 10.32 3.18
CA LEU A 16 6.40 10.55 2.05
C LEU A 16 7.28 11.26 1.53
N ASN A 17 7.65 11.51 1.18
CA ASN A 17 8.38 12.25 0.72
C ASN A 17 9.21 11.81 -0.06
N THR A 18 9.47 11.37 -0.24
CA THR A 18 10.30 10.84 -0.82
C THR A 18 10.34 10.85 -2.09
N SER A 19 10.00 10.79 -2.60
CA SER A 19 9.98 10.62 -3.72
C SER A 19 10.44 11.35 -4.54
N PRO A 20 10.86 11.35 -4.99
CA PRO A 20 11.38 12.09 -5.68
C PRO A 20 11.14 12.14 -6.99
N VAL A 21 11.02 12.14 -7.51
CA VAL A 21 10.78 12.09 -8.52
C VAL A 21 10.78 12.78 -9.48
N PRO A 22 10.88 13.02 -10.07
CA PRO A 22 10.93 13.69 -10.81
C PRO A 22 10.37 13.91 -11.91
N VAL A 23 10.30 13.96 -12.39
CA VAL A 23 9.93 14.17 -13.24
C VAL A 23 9.72 14.54 -14.16
N PRO A 24 9.81 14.61 -14.66
CA PRO A 24 9.68 15.01 -15.51
C PRO A 24 8.78 14.96 -16.30
N ASN A 25 8.69 14.79 -16.42
CA ASN A 25 7.99 14.72 -17.07
C ASN A 25 7.08 14.98 -17.17
N SER A 26 6.91 15.13 -16.92
CA SER A 26 6.10 15.40 -16.86
C SER A 26 5.45 15.77 -17.57
N VAL A 27 5.43 15.76 -18.03
CA VAL A 27 4.89 16.13 -18.72
C VAL A 27 3.84 15.73 -19.10
N LEU A 28 3.66 15.24 -19.16
CA LEU A 28 2.73 14.75 -19.53
C LEU A 28 1.80 14.66 -18.96
N PRO A 29 1.59 14.74 -18.74
CA PRO A 29 0.84 14.58 -18.28
C PRO A 29 -0.16 14.62 -18.09
N GLN A 30 -0.43 14.81 -18.04
CA GLN A 30 -1.34 15.03 -17.86
C GLN A 30 -2.22 14.31 -18.04
N ASN A 31 -2.44 14.05 -18.24
CA ASN A 31 -3.28 13.30 -18.54
C ASN A 31 -3.35 12.34 -17.89
N SER A 32 -3.01 12.45 -17.37
CA SER A 32 -2.82 11.56 -16.78
C SER A 32 -3.72 10.93 -15.94
N THR A 33 -4.58 11.40 -15.25
CA THR A 33 -5.46 10.65 -14.40
C THR A 33 -6.23 9.63 -15.15
N ASN A 34 -6.56 9.88 -16.38
CA ASN A 34 -7.29 8.91 -17.19
C ASN A 34 -6.41 8.11 -18.10
N SER A 35 -5.12 8.29 -17.97
CA SER A 35 -4.19 7.56 -18.80
C SER A 35 -4.21 6.09 -18.43
N PRO A 36 -4.27 5.20 -19.42
CA PRO A 36 -4.11 3.78 -19.11
C PRO A 36 -2.68 3.38 -18.83
N ILE A 37 -1.73 4.33 -19.00
CA ILE A 37 -0.33 4.00 -18.84
C ILE A 37 0.06 4.04 -17.38
N LEU A 38 0.71 2.98 -16.93
CA LEU A 38 1.26 2.91 -15.59
C LEU A 38 2.68 3.44 -15.65
N ASN A 39 2.87 4.71 -15.33
CA ASN A 39 4.20 5.29 -15.28
C ASN A 39 4.62 5.43 -13.82
N ARG A 40 5.82 5.99 -13.61
CA ARG A 40 6.37 6.09 -12.27
C ARG A 40 5.48 6.92 -11.35
N ASP A 41 4.98 8.05 -11.83
CA ASP A 41 4.13 8.89 -11.01
C ASP A 41 2.83 8.18 -10.63
N ARG A 42 2.24 7.48 -11.59
CA ARG A 42 1.02 6.72 -11.33
C ARG A 42 1.29 5.59 -10.35
N ALA A 43 2.44 4.91 -10.52
CA ALA A 43 2.81 3.82 -9.62
C ALA A 43 2.96 4.33 -8.19
N GLU A 44 3.62 5.46 -8.02
CA GLU A 44 3.79 6.03 -6.71
C GLU A 44 2.45 6.40 -6.10
N GLU A 45 1.56 6.97 -6.90
CA GLU A 45 0.23 7.33 -6.44
C GLU A 45 -0.54 6.10 -5.96
N VAL A 46 -0.46 5.01 -6.71
CA VAL A 46 -1.16 3.77 -6.36
C VAL A 46 -0.66 3.27 -5.00
N ILE A 47 0.64 3.24 -4.81
CA ILE A 47 1.19 2.73 -3.56
C ILE A 47 0.85 3.66 -2.40
N ARG A 48 0.93 4.96 -2.59
CA ARG A 48 0.58 5.91 -1.54
C ARG A 48 -0.88 5.80 -1.16
N THR A 49 -1.75 5.61 -2.15
CA THR A 49 -3.17 5.42 -1.87
C THR A 49 -3.39 4.17 -1.03
N TRP A 50 -2.67 3.09 -1.39
CA TRP A 50 -2.76 1.86 -0.61
C TRP A 50 -2.32 2.08 0.83
N LEU A 51 -1.16 2.70 1.02
CA LEU A 51 -0.63 2.87 2.37
C LEU A 51 -1.52 3.79 3.21
N SER A 52 -2.11 4.79 2.59
CA SER A 52 -3.07 5.67 3.26
C SER A 52 -4.34 4.90 3.62
N SER A 53 -4.84 4.08 2.70
CA SER A 53 -6.05 3.28 2.94
C SER A 53 -5.81 2.28 4.06
N LYS A 54 -4.65 1.65 4.07
CA LYS A 54 -4.26 0.73 5.12
C LYS A 54 -4.24 1.44 6.48
N ALA A 55 -3.64 2.63 6.52
CA ALA A 55 -3.56 3.40 7.75
C ALA A 55 -4.93 3.78 8.27
N GLN A 56 -5.88 4.05 7.38
CA GLN A 56 -7.24 4.37 7.78
C GLN A 56 -7.99 3.13 8.25
N ALA A 57 -7.83 2.03 7.54
CA ALA A 57 -8.57 0.81 7.87
C ALA A 57 -8.11 0.19 9.17
N LEU A 58 -6.82 0.25 9.46
CA LEU A 58 -6.24 -0.32 10.67
C LEU A 58 -6.02 0.71 11.76
N GLY A 59 -6.32 1.96 11.49
CA GLY A 59 -6.13 3.05 12.43
C GLY A 59 -7.24 3.14 13.46
N PRO A 60 -7.16 4.15 14.33
CA PRO A 60 -8.11 4.25 15.45
C PRO A 60 -9.56 4.44 15.04
N GLU A 61 -9.81 4.90 13.82
CA GLU A 61 -11.18 5.08 13.36
C GLU A 61 -11.72 3.88 12.61
N HIS A 62 -10.87 2.89 12.32
CA HIS A 62 -11.29 1.63 11.69
C HIS A 62 -12.11 1.85 10.43
N ARG A 63 -11.58 2.67 9.52
CA ARG A 63 -12.28 2.98 8.27
C ARG A 63 -12.02 1.88 7.26
N ILE A 64 -12.67 0.75 7.46
CA ILE A 64 -12.43 -0.44 6.65
C ILE A 64 -12.78 -0.19 5.19
N GLU A 65 -13.80 0.63 4.94
CA GLU A 65 -14.23 0.92 3.58
C GLU A 65 -13.17 1.66 2.74
N ALA A 66 -12.16 2.24 3.39
CA ALA A 66 -11.09 2.90 2.63
C ALA A 66 -10.33 1.91 1.75
N LEU A 67 -10.35 0.63 2.09
CA LEU A 67 -9.67 -0.39 1.31
C LEU A 67 -10.33 -0.60 -0.05
N ASN A 68 -11.62 -0.29 -0.16
CA ASN A 68 -12.37 -0.54 -1.39
C ASN A 68 -11.87 0.30 -2.57
N ALA A 69 -11.20 1.41 -2.27
CA ALA A 69 -10.76 2.31 -3.32
C ALA A 69 -9.51 1.82 -4.05
N ILE A 70 -8.76 0.92 -3.43
CA ILE A 70 -7.44 0.59 -3.97
C ILE A 70 -7.18 -0.90 -4.13
N LEU A 71 -7.89 -1.76 -3.41
CA LEU A 71 -7.67 -3.20 -3.50
C LEU A 71 -8.78 -3.87 -4.28
N THR A 72 -8.45 -5.02 -4.84
CA THR A 72 -9.45 -5.87 -5.48
C THR A 72 -9.30 -7.30 -4.92
N ASP A 73 -10.35 -8.12 -5.06
CA ASP A 73 -10.36 -9.47 -4.50
C ASP A 73 -9.37 -10.37 -5.23
N PRO A 74 -8.82 -11.33 -4.52
CA PRO A 74 -9.12 -11.73 -3.14
C PRO A 74 -8.39 -10.91 -2.09
N LEU A 75 -7.46 -10.06 -2.49
CA LEU A 75 -6.67 -9.27 -1.56
C LEU A 75 -7.55 -8.35 -0.71
N LEU A 76 -8.57 -7.76 -1.33
CA LEU A 76 -9.48 -6.87 -0.63
C LEU A 76 -10.16 -7.58 0.54
N ALA A 77 -10.72 -8.76 0.28
CA ALA A 77 -11.42 -9.50 1.34
C ALA A 77 -10.47 -9.86 2.48
N SER A 78 -9.24 -10.21 2.15
CA SER A 78 -8.24 -10.56 3.14
C SER A 78 -7.92 -9.39 4.06
N TRP A 79 -7.74 -8.21 3.50
CA TRP A 79 -7.44 -7.03 4.32
C TRP A 79 -8.66 -6.52 5.09
N GLN A 80 -9.85 -6.65 4.50
CA GLN A 80 -11.08 -6.32 5.22
C GLN A 80 -11.23 -7.20 6.45
N TYR A 81 -10.94 -8.49 6.32
CA TYR A 81 -11.01 -9.39 7.45
C TYR A 81 -10.05 -8.97 8.55
N ARG A 82 -8.80 -8.67 8.17
CA ARG A 82 -7.79 -8.25 9.13
C ARG A 82 -8.24 -6.97 9.85
N ALA A 83 -8.79 -6.02 9.11
CA ALA A 83 -9.25 -4.77 9.71
C ALA A 83 -10.41 -5.01 10.68
N ARG A 84 -11.30 -5.94 10.35
CA ARG A 84 -12.40 -6.27 11.26
C ARG A 84 -11.90 -6.91 12.55
N VAL A 85 -10.90 -7.80 12.43
CA VAL A 85 -10.32 -8.42 13.61
C VAL A 85 -9.68 -7.38 14.53
N PHE A 86 -8.97 -6.42 13.93
CA PHE A 86 -8.41 -5.33 14.71
C PHE A 86 -9.48 -4.57 15.46
N LYS A 87 -10.57 -4.25 14.76
CA LYS A 87 -11.68 -3.52 15.40
C LYS A 87 -12.29 -4.32 16.52
N GLN A 88 -12.52 -5.62 16.30
CA GLN A 88 -13.12 -6.47 17.32
C GLN A 88 -12.25 -6.61 18.56
N ASN A 89 -10.94 -6.54 18.39
CA ASN A 89 -10.00 -6.67 19.49
C ASN A 89 -9.63 -5.32 20.11
N ASN A 90 -10.32 -4.26 19.73
CA ASN A 90 -10.04 -2.92 20.20
C ASN A 90 -8.57 -2.56 20.00
N SER A 91 -8.05 -2.92 18.83
CA SER A 91 -6.67 -2.70 18.45
C SER A 91 -6.60 -1.76 17.24
N TYR A 92 -5.53 -1.01 17.15
CA TYR A 92 -5.29 -0.22 15.95
C TYR A 92 -3.78 0.01 15.79
N GLN A 93 -3.39 0.40 14.59
CA GLN A 93 -2.01 0.72 14.30
C GLN A 93 -1.91 2.15 13.79
N GLN A 94 -0.82 2.79 14.17
CA GLN A 94 -0.45 4.08 13.61
C GLN A 94 0.81 3.89 12.81
N PHE A 95 0.84 4.43 11.61
CA PHE A 95 1.90 4.18 10.65
C PHE A 95 2.61 5.45 10.22
N ARG A 96 3.90 5.30 9.89
CA ARG A 96 4.63 6.26 9.07
C ARG A 96 5.30 5.48 7.97
N HIS A 97 5.21 6.00 6.75
CA HIS A 97 5.75 5.30 5.58
C HIS A 97 6.65 6.20 4.77
N SER A 98 7.66 5.60 4.15
CA SER A 98 8.35 6.23 3.04
C SER A 98 8.47 5.20 1.93
N VAL A 99 8.43 5.67 0.69
CA VAL A 99 8.31 4.83 -0.49
C VAL A 99 9.31 5.28 -1.53
N SER A 100 9.98 4.32 -2.15
CA SER A 100 10.85 4.57 -3.29
C SER A 100 10.51 3.54 -4.37
N ILE A 101 10.05 4.00 -5.52
CA ILE A 101 9.74 3.11 -6.64
C ILE A 101 11.05 2.64 -7.25
N GLU A 102 11.22 1.34 -7.41
CA GLU A 102 12.43 0.77 -7.96
C GLU A 102 12.27 0.36 -9.41
N SER A 103 11.17 -0.26 -9.76
CA SER A 103 10.96 -0.69 -11.13
C SER A 103 9.49 -0.89 -11.43
N LEU A 104 9.20 -0.82 -12.71
CA LEU A 104 7.88 -1.09 -13.25
C LEU A 104 8.03 -2.07 -14.38
N SER A 105 7.06 -2.97 -14.51
CA SER A 105 6.99 -3.81 -15.69
C SER A 105 5.53 -4.08 -16.01
N TYR A 106 5.26 -4.36 -17.26
CA TYR A 106 3.92 -4.75 -17.65
C TYR A 106 3.99 -5.66 -18.87
N PRO A 107 3.03 -6.55 -18.98
CA PRO A 107 3.01 -7.47 -20.11
C PRO A 107 2.79 -6.69 -21.41
N ALA A 108 3.47 -7.11 -22.45
CA ALA A 108 3.40 -6.42 -23.72
C ALA A 108 2.00 -6.47 -24.30
N ASP A 109 1.25 -7.50 -23.98
CA ASP A 109 -0.06 -7.73 -24.58
C ASP A 109 -1.24 -7.33 -23.67
N ASN A 110 -0.96 -6.74 -22.52
CA ASN A 110 -2.05 -6.36 -21.63
C ASN A 110 -1.71 -5.03 -20.92
N PRO A 111 -2.15 -3.92 -21.52
CA PRO A 111 -1.83 -2.60 -20.91
C PRO A 111 -2.62 -2.32 -19.63
N ASN A 112 -3.53 -3.23 -19.25
CA ASN A 112 -4.33 -3.04 -18.05
C ASN A 112 -3.79 -3.78 -16.85
N GLU A 113 -2.56 -4.29 -16.94
CA GLU A 113 -1.88 -4.95 -15.82
C GLU A 113 -0.48 -4.45 -15.69
N GLY A 114 0.09 -4.60 -14.50
CA GLY A 114 1.47 -4.23 -14.30
C GLY A 114 1.98 -4.72 -12.97
N GLU A 115 3.30 -4.60 -12.82
CA GLU A 115 3.97 -4.89 -11.56
C GLU A 115 4.77 -3.68 -11.14
N ILE A 116 4.68 -3.34 -9.87
CA ILE A 116 5.46 -2.26 -9.28
C ILE A 116 6.32 -2.87 -8.19
N THR A 117 7.62 -2.63 -8.26
CA THR A 117 8.51 -3.02 -7.17
C THR A 117 8.98 -1.75 -6.48
N ALA A 118 8.88 -1.72 -5.17
CA ALA A 118 9.21 -0.55 -4.38
C ALA A 118 9.89 -0.96 -3.09
N THR A 119 10.72 -0.06 -2.57
CA THR A 119 11.24 -0.17 -1.23
C THR A 119 10.34 0.67 -0.35
N VAL A 120 9.81 0.05 0.69
CA VAL A 120 8.87 0.70 1.60
C VAL A 120 9.42 0.58 3.02
N ARG A 121 9.58 1.70 3.68
CA ARG A 121 9.87 1.70 5.11
C ARG A 121 8.54 1.90 5.83
N GLU A 122 8.28 1.03 6.78
CA GLU A 122 7.06 1.10 7.56
C GLU A 122 7.43 1.15 9.03
N VAL A 123 7.02 2.22 9.68
CA VAL A 123 7.12 2.34 11.14
C VAL A 123 5.70 2.22 11.67
N ALA A 124 5.47 1.22 12.50
CA ALA A 124 4.14 0.93 13.00
C ALA A 124 4.15 0.83 14.51
N LYS A 125 3.17 1.48 15.12
CA LYS A 125 2.91 1.34 16.55
C LYS A 125 1.56 0.69 16.73
N LEU A 126 1.53 -0.39 17.49
CA LEU A 126 0.29 -1.09 17.76
C LEU A 126 -0.25 -0.67 19.11
N TYR A 127 -1.54 -0.44 19.17
CA TYR A 127 -2.26 -0.13 20.41
C TYR A 127 -3.37 -1.16 20.62
N ARG A 128 -3.59 -1.54 21.86
CA ARG A 128 -4.69 -2.43 22.21
C ARG A 128 -5.29 -1.93 23.52
N ASN A 129 -6.58 -1.71 23.50
CA ASN A 129 -7.30 -1.15 24.65
C ASN A 129 -6.67 0.16 25.11
N GLY A 130 -6.22 0.97 24.13
CA GLY A 130 -5.64 2.27 24.42
C GLY A 130 -4.19 2.24 24.87
N GLN A 131 -3.57 1.07 24.96
CA GLN A 131 -2.20 0.94 25.45
C GLN A 131 -1.26 0.53 24.33
N PRO A 132 -0.08 1.15 24.23
CA PRO A 132 0.88 0.73 23.21
C PRO A 132 1.44 -0.64 23.56
N ILE A 133 1.58 -1.46 22.51
CA ILE A 133 2.13 -2.80 22.64
C ILE A 133 3.49 -2.80 21.97
N GLN A 134 4.52 -2.59 22.77
CA GLN A 134 5.88 -2.45 22.25
C GLN A 134 6.35 -3.66 21.48
N SER A 135 6.02 -4.85 21.97
CA SER A 135 6.50 -6.08 21.36
C SER A 135 5.93 -6.31 19.95
N GLU A 136 4.86 -5.58 19.59
CA GLU A 136 4.24 -5.71 18.27
C GLU A 136 4.34 -4.42 17.46
N SER A 137 5.17 -3.51 17.93
CA SER A 137 5.49 -2.28 17.19
C SER A 137 6.84 -2.48 16.51
N TYR A 138 7.03 -1.86 15.35
CA TYR A 138 8.22 -2.15 14.57
C TYR A 138 8.59 -1.02 13.63
N ASP A 139 9.79 -1.13 13.09
CA ASP A 139 10.33 -0.24 12.06
C ASP A 139 11.04 -1.15 11.06
N SER A 140 10.45 -1.33 9.91
CA SER A 140 10.95 -2.28 8.90
C SER A 140 11.08 -1.62 7.56
N THR A 141 12.09 -2.05 6.81
CA THR A 141 12.27 -1.64 5.43
C THR A 141 12.13 -2.90 4.58
N LEU A 142 11.21 -2.86 3.64
CA LEU A 142 10.82 -4.02 2.87
C LEU A 142 10.94 -3.71 1.38
N LYS A 143 11.33 -4.72 0.61
CA LYS A 143 11.21 -4.66 -0.83
C LYS A 143 9.93 -5.41 -1.19
N VAL A 144 9.02 -4.72 -1.87
CA VAL A 144 7.66 -5.23 -2.07
C VAL A 144 7.30 -5.15 -3.53
N ARG A 145 6.66 -6.22 -4.03
CA ARG A 145 6.08 -6.23 -5.37
C ARG A 145 4.58 -6.08 -5.25
N TYR A 146 4.03 -5.18 -6.05
CA TYR A 146 2.60 -4.96 -6.12
C TYR A 146 2.14 -5.33 -7.51
N ASP A 147 1.22 -6.27 -7.62
CA ASP A 147 0.60 -6.61 -8.90
C ASP A 147 -0.66 -5.78 -9.02
N VAL A 148 -0.73 -4.98 -10.07
CA VAL A 148 -1.81 -4.01 -10.23
C VAL A 148 -2.59 -4.30 -11.49
N VAL A 149 -3.86 -3.90 -11.47
CA VAL A 149 -4.76 -4.08 -12.58
C VAL A 149 -5.61 -2.82 -12.71
N ARG A 150 -5.90 -2.44 -13.96
CA ARG A 150 -6.74 -1.28 -14.23
C ARG A 150 -8.18 -1.76 -14.43
N LYS A 151 -9.06 -1.31 -13.55
CA LYS A 151 -10.48 -1.64 -13.60
C LYS A 151 -11.28 -0.37 -13.52
N ASN A 152 -12.25 -0.21 -14.44
CA ASN A 152 -13.09 0.97 -14.46
C ASN A 152 -12.27 2.25 -14.42
N GLN A 153 -11.17 2.24 -15.18
CA GLN A 153 -10.27 3.37 -15.34
C GLN A 153 -9.49 3.73 -14.08
N SER A 154 -9.45 2.82 -13.10
CA SER A 154 -8.66 3.01 -11.88
C SER A 154 -7.69 1.87 -11.71
N TRP A 155 -6.47 2.20 -11.31
CA TRP A 155 -5.49 1.19 -10.98
C TRP A 155 -5.75 0.68 -9.57
N ARG A 156 -5.77 -0.63 -9.42
CA ARG A 156 -6.01 -1.29 -8.13
C ARG A 156 -4.97 -2.36 -7.94
N ILE A 157 -4.73 -2.69 -6.68
CA ILE A 157 -3.75 -3.71 -6.32
C ILE A 157 -4.49 -5.02 -6.12
N GLN A 158 -4.03 -6.07 -6.81
CA GLN A 158 -4.63 -7.39 -6.66
C GLN A 158 -3.73 -8.37 -5.93
N GLU A 159 -2.43 -8.07 -5.78
CA GLU A 159 -1.54 -8.93 -5.04
C GLU A 159 -0.37 -8.11 -4.50
N ILE A 160 0.07 -8.45 -3.30
CA ILE A 160 1.22 -7.82 -2.67
C ILE A 160 2.14 -8.94 -2.19
N ALA A 161 3.40 -8.86 -2.56
CA ALA A 161 4.38 -9.86 -2.13
C ALA A 161 5.61 -9.15 -1.58
N VAL A 162 6.02 -9.53 -0.38
CA VAL A 162 7.25 -9.04 0.21
C VAL A 162 8.39 -9.87 -0.34
N LEU A 163 9.35 -9.22 -0.97
CA LEU A 163 10.47 -9.91 -1.63
C LEU A 163 11.66 -10.05 -0.71
N GLU A 164 11.97 -8.99 0.05
CA GLU A 164 13.10 -9.00 0.98
C GLU A 164 12.84 -8.01 2.08
N GLN A 165 13.47 -8.26 3.18
CA GLN A 165 13.40 -7.38 4.33
C GLN A 165 14.77 -6.84 4.69
#